data_303350f59d08c42c476b947b3f53e6eb
#
_entry.id   303350f59d08c42c476b947b3f53e6eb
#
_cell.length_a   1.000
_cell.length_b   1.000
_cell.length_c   1.000
_cell.angle_alpha   90.00
_cell.angle_beta   90.00
_cell.angle_gamma   90.00
#
_symmetry.space_group_name_H-M   'P 1'
#
loop_
_entity.id
_entity.type
_entity.pdbx_description
1 polymer ?
#
loop_
_entity_poly.entity_id
_entity_poly.type
_entity_poly.pdbx_seq_one_letter_code
_entity_poly.pdbx_strand_id
1 'polypeptide(L)'
;MSNVTTLLDAKSVPEAKAALVCPSRNETYSYKKLRDEMNRIGFGLLSLGVKKGDRVCICLDSSPEYLISYFALWRIGAVAVPTNIIYKGEELLHVINDAGAIAVITDRQGAGVIRSIRKDAPALTHIICCGGACDGTLAWESFPPAPENMRAANCSTADLCHIQYTAGTTGKPKGAMLTHGNWMTALDTERDALRLTPVDTYLGIYPMGHVGLSWGLAVIRAGGTYVMMERFDLEHYLALAEQYEVTILAGMPPVIHSLVHAAPGTEQRLKHARVIISGGGGLLPVVWEGFDKRYHIPVANSYGLSETIVIGSGTTTLPEYPQLTKNYQSVGVAVGYTELKIVDTADPEKELPFGENGEVAIRGPAVAGGYWNLPDATREVFRQDGWFLTGDIGNLDAEGILCITDRKKDMIIMSGWKIYPTEVENVIIRHPAVADVAVFGVPDERKGEFPVAAVVLRPGAALTGAEFEAYCRNHMAGYKVPRNLIIVDSLPRVHGWKLLRRDLRQKFGGSRS
;
A
#
# COMPACT_ATOMS: atom_id res chain seq x y z
N MET A 1 1.79 26.45 9.45
CA MET A 1 1.71 26.26 7.99
C MET A 1 1.25 24.84 7.72
N SER A 2 0.24 24.67 6.89
CA SER A 2 -0.47 23.39 6.73
C SER A 2 -0.08 22.62 5.47
N ASN A 3 1.00 23.03 4.77
CA ASN A 3 1.48 22.37 3.57
C ASN A 3 2.47 21.24 3.94
N VAL A 4 2.26 20.03 3.46
CA VAL A 4 3.11 18.85 3.76
C VAL A 4 4.59 19.12 3.47
N THR A 5 4.92 19.89 2.45
CA THR A 5 6.32 20.15 2.05
C THR A 5 7.12 20.98 3.06
N THR A 6 6.47 21.57 4.07
CA THR A 6 7.18 22.26 5.17
C THR A 6 8.09 21.33 5.97
N LEU A 7 7.91 20.02 5.85
CA LEU A 7 8.83 19.03 6.41
C LEU A 7 10.28 19.19 5.88
N LEU A 8 10.45 19.67 4.63
CA LEU A 8 11.76 19.92 4.04
C LEU A 8 12.32 21.32 4.37
N ASP A 9 11.51 22.21 4.94
CA ASP A 9 11.92 23.54 5.39
C ASP A 9 12.41 23.54 6.85
N ALA A 10 12.39 22.38 7.54
CA ALA A 10 12.80 22.28 8.93
C ALA A 10 14.29 22.56 9.12
N LYS A 11 14.62 23.58 9.91
CA LYS A 11 16.00 23.99 10.19
C LYS A 11 16.77 23.03 11.12
N SER A 12 16.09 22.03 11.68
CA SER A 12 16.67 21.08 12.64
C SER A 12 17.54 20.00 12.00
N VAL A 13 17.48 19.84 10.68
CA VAL A 13 18.25 18.83 9.95
C VAL A 13 19.38 19.54 9.17
N PRO A 14 20.65 19.04 9.25
CA PRO A 14 21.73 19.60 8.45
C PRO A 14 21.42 19.53 6.95
N GLU A 15 21.55 20.64 6.25
CA GLU A 15 21.22 20.73 4.82
C GLU A 15 22.00 19.75 3.93
N ALA A 16 23.25 19.45 4.31
CA ALA A 16 24.13 18.53 3.59
C ALA A 16 23.82 17.05 3.84
N LYS A 17 22.97 16.73 4.84
CA LYS A 17 22.60 15.34 5.15
C LYS A 17 21.81 14.74 4.00
N ALA A 18 22.07 13.45 3.70
CA ALA A 18 21.30 12.69 2.73
C ALA A 18 19.84 12.54 3.19
N ALA A 19 18.90 12.96 2.36
CA ALA A 19 17.47 12.75 2.53
C ALA A 19 16.98 11.55 1.71
N LEU A 20 17.46 11.44 0.46
CA LEU A 20 17.13 10.36 -0.47
C LEU A 20 18.40 9.84 -1.13
N VAL A 21 18.53 8.53 -1.18
CA VAL A 21 19.60 7.82 -1.90
C VAL A 21 18.96 6.90 -2.94
N CYS A 22 19.43 6.98 -4.17
CA CYS A 22 19.05 6.10 -5.28
C CYS A 22 20.30 5.30 -5.73
N PRO A 23 20.55 4.11 -5.17
CA PRO A 23 21.75 3.35 -5.43
C PRO A 23 21.91 2.91 -6.88
N SER A 24 20.82 2.55 -7.55
CA SER A 24 20.80 2.09 -8.96
C SER A 24 21.34 3.13 -9.94
N ARG A 25 21.24 4.43 -9.58
CA ARG A 25 21.72 5.56 -10.38
C ARG A 25 22.96 6.20 -9.79
N ASN A 26 23.47 5.72 -8.65
CA ASN A 26 24.52 6.35 -7.88
C ASN A 26 24.22 7.83 -7.55
N GLU A 27 22.95 8.12 -7.22
CA GLU A 27 22.49 9.48 -6.93
C GLU A 27 22.16 9.62 -5.45
N THR A 28 22.57 10.76 -4.88
CA THR A 28 22.21 11.17 -3.52
C THR A 28 21.66 12.59 -3.53
N TYR A 29 20.51 12.75 -2.91
CA TYR A 29 19.88 14.03 -2.70
C TYR A 29 19.97 14.38 -1.21
N SER A 30 20.76 15.43 -0.91
CA SER A 30 20.74 16.02 0.42
C SER A 30 19.40 16.72 0.67
N TYR A 31 19.07 17.03 1.92
CA TYR A 31 17.87 17.82 2.26
C TYR A 31 17.81 19.12 1.47
N LYS A 32 18.96 19.81 1.31
CA LYS A 32 19.05 21.01 0.46
C LYS A 32 18.75 20.70 -1.00
N LYS A 33 19.44 19.71 -1.58
CA LYS A 33 19.27 19.35 -3.00
C LYS A 33 17.82 18.92 -3.29
N LEU A 34 17.21 18.14 -2.40
CA LEU A 34 15.83 17.69 -2.55
C LEU A 34 14.85 18.87 -2.51
N ARG A 35 15.06 19.83 -1.61
CA ARG A 35 14.29 21.06 -1.53
C ARG A 35 14.48 21.96 -2.77
N ASP A 36 15.70 22.09 -3.25
CA ASP A 36 16.01 22.90 -4.43
C ASP A 36 15.35 22.32 -5.69
N GLU A 37 15.41 20.99 -5.88
CA GLU A 37 14.74 20.32 -6.99
C GLU A 37 13.21 20.41 -6.88
N MET A 38 12.63 20.21 -5.69
CA MET A 38 11.20 20.42 -5.44
C MET A 38 10.79 21.85 -5.87
N ASN A 39 11.55 22.86 -5.48
CA ASN A 39 11.26 24.25 -5.83
C ASN A 39 11.43 24.49 -7.33
N ARG A 40 12.49 23.95 -7.95
CA ARG A 40 12.77 24.07 -9.39
C ARG A 40 11.60 23.54 -10.22
N ILE A 41 11.15 22.32 -9.91
CA ILE A 41 10.03 21.71 -10.63
C ILE A 41 8.72 22.42 -10.33
N GLY A 42 8.47 22.80 -9.07
CA GLY A 42 7.29 23.58 -8.71
C GLY A 42 7.22 24.92 -9.44
N PHE A 43 8.33 25.63 -9.56
CA PHE A 43 8.40 26.88 -10.30
C PHE A 43 8.19 26.67 -11.81
N GLY A 44 8.77 25.61 -12.38
CA GLY A 44 8.53 25.22 -13.76
C GLY A 44 7.05 24.96 -14.04
N LEU A 45 6.37 24.21 -13.16
CA LEU A 45 4.94 23.95 -13.27
C LEU A 45 4.10 25.24 -13.18
N LEU A 46 4.44 26.16 -12.26
CA LEU A 46 3.79 27.47 -12.19
C LEU A 46 3.96 28.28 -13.48
N SER A 47 5.14 28.22 -14.11
CA SER A 47 5.40 28.92 -15.39
C SER A 47 4.60 28.36 -16.55
N LEU A 48 4.16 27.09 -16.46
CA LEU A 48 3.23 26.45 -17.40
C LEU A 48 1.76 26.76 -17.08
N GLY A 49 1.46 27.55 -16.05
CA GLY A 49 0.12 27.94 -15.66
C GLY A 49 -0.57 26.96 -14.72
N VAL A 50 0.11 25.95 -14.18
CA VAL A 50 -0.43 25.08 -13.13
C VAL A 50 -0.67 25.88 -11.86
N LYS A 51 -1.84 25.76 -11.27
CA LYS A 51 -2.28 26.55 -10.11
C LYS A 51 -2.66 25.65 -8.94
N LYS A 52 -2.83 26.26 -7.77
CA LYS A 52 -3.40 25.58 -6.61
C LYS A 52 -4.74 24.91 -6.98
N GLY A 53 -4.87 23.64 -6.62
CA GLY A 53 -6.05 22.80 -6.90
C GLY A 53 -6.05 22.14 -8.28
N ASP A 54 -5.14 22.48 -9.20
CA ASP A 54 -5.01 21.75 -10.46
C ASP A 54 -4.45 20.34 -10.22
N ARG A 55 -4.95 19.38 -11.00
CA ARG A 55 -4.52 17.98 -10.90
C ARG A 55 -3.44 17.70 -11.94
N VAL A 56 -2.37 17.05 -11.50
CA VAL A 56 -1.29 16.61 -12.36
C VAL A 56 -1.05 15.12 -12.13
N CYS A 57 -1.16 14.33 -13.19
CA CYS A 57 -0.84 12.90 -13.13
C CYS A 57 0.67 12.68 -13.04
N ILE A 58 1.07 11.68 -12.25
CA ILE A 58 2.45 11.19 -12.18
C ILE A 58 2.44 9.75 -12.67
N CYS A 59 3.06 9.50 -13.83
CA CYS A 59 3.11 8.21 -14.50
C CYS A 59 4.59 7.81 -14.72
N LEU A 60 5.24 7.38 -13.65
CA LEU A 60 6.66 7.03 -13.60
C LEU A 60 6.87 5.72 -12.85
N ASP A 61 7.99 5.04 -13.10
CA ASP A 61 8.52 4.06 -12.14
C ASP A 61 9.01 4.76 -10.88
N SER A 62 9.15 4.02 -9.78
CA SER A 62 9.74 4.55 -8.56
C SER A 62 11.11 5.15 -8.85
N SER A 63 11.26 6.43 -8.59
CA SER A 63 12.44 7.21 -8.98
C SER A 63 12.56 8.49 -8.15
N PRO A 64 13.73 9.15 -8.11
CA PRO A 64 13.84 10.48 -7.51
C PRO A 64 12.86 11.49 -8.11
N GLU A 65 12.65 11.46 -9.44
CA GLU A 65 11.71 12.34 -10.14
C GLU A 65 10.27 12.11 -9.66
N TYR A 66 9.91 10.85 -9.33
CA TYR A 66 8.60 10.55 -8.76
C TYR A 66 8.38 11.27 -7.44
N LEU A 67 9.32 11.13 -6.51
CA LEU A 67 9.27 11.76 -5.19
C LEU A 67 9.27 13.29 -5.29
N ILE A 68 10.16 13.83 -6.15
CA ILE A 68 10.27 15.28 -6.39
C ILE A 68 8.96 15.81 -6.99
N SER A 69 8.29 15.05 -7.88
CA SER A 69 7.00 15.43 -8.44
C SER A 69 5.94 15.62 -7.37
N TYR A 70 5.82 14.69 -6.41
CA TYR A 70 4.91 14.86 -5.27
C TYR A 70 5.19 16.15 -4.51
N PHE A 71 6.44 16.32 -4.12
CA PHE A 71 6.83 17.51 -3.35
C PHE A 71 6.61 18.80 -4.14
N ALA A 72 6.94 18.83 -5.44
CA ALA A 72 6.76 20.01 -6.29
C ALA A 72 5.29 20.41 -6.42
N LEU A 73 4.40 19.43 -6.65
CA LEU A 73 2.95 19.65 -6.74
C LEU A 73 2.39 20.15 -5.41
N TRP A 74 2.73 19.50 -4.32
CA TRP A 74 2.29 19.93 -2.99
C TRP A 74 2.85 21.31 -2.63
N ARG A 75 4.10 21.62 -3.05
CA ARG A 75 4.74 22.92 -2.82
C ARG A 75 3.93 24.07 -3.37
N ILE A 76 3.37 23.89 -4.56
CA ILE A 76 2.57 24.93 -5.25
C ILE A 76 1.07 24.81 -4.96
N GLY A 77 0.66 23.85 -4.12
CA GLY A 77 -0.74 23.59 -3.77
C GLY A 77 -1.54 22.87 -4.87
N ALA A 78 -0.86 22.30 -5.86
CA ALA A 78 -1.49 21.42 -6.86
C ALA A 78 -1.73 20.02 -6.29
N VAL A 79 -2.58 19.25 -6.95
CA VAL A 79 -3.02 17.92 -6.54
C VAL A 79 -2.25 16.86 -7.31
N ALA A 80 -1.49 16.03 -6.61
CA ALA A 80 -0.82 14.88 -7.20
C ALA A 80 -1.81 13.75 -7.49
N VAL A 81 -1.77 13.20 -8.70
CA VAL A 81 -2.58 12.06 -9.12
C VAL A 81 -1.63 10.96 -9.59
N PRO A 82 -1.13 10.12 -8.67
CA PRO A 82 -0.28 9.00 -9.05
C PRO A 82 -1.06 8.00 -9.87
N THR A 83 -0.45 7.51 -10.93
CA THR A 83 -1.03 6.45 -11.75
C THR A 83 -0.20 5.19 -11.61
N ASN A 84 -0.85 4.04 -11.73
CA ASN A 84 -0.14 2.80 -11.76
C ASN A 84 0.57 2.65 -13.13
N ILE A 85 1.86 2.41 -13.13
CA ILE A 85 2.65 2.27 -14.36
C ILE A 85 2.22 1.10 -15.25
N ILE A 86 1.53 0.11 -14.67
CA ILE A 86 0.97 -1.02 -15.44
C ILE A 86 -0.31 -0.65 -16.19
N TYR A 87 -0.90 0.53 -15.95
CA TYR A 87 -2.10 0.96 -16.65
C TYR A 87 -1.83 1.10 -18.15
N LYS A 88 -2.74 0.51 -18.94
CA LYS A 88 -2.76 0.66 -20.39
C LYS A 88 -3.54 1.91 -20.80
N GLY A 89 -3.52 2.23 -22.08
CA GLY A 89 -4.07 3.47 -22.59
C GLY A 89 -5.48 3.82 -22.08
N GLU A 90 -6.42 2.86 -22.09
CA GLU A 90 -7.80 3.10 -21.63
C GLU A 90 -7.91 3.37 -20.13
N GLU A 91 -7.14 2.65 -19.30
CA GLU A 91 -7.13 2.84 -17.84
C GLU A 91 -6.49 4.18 -17.48
N LEU A 92 -5.39 4.53 -18.16
CA LEU A 92 -4.71 5.80 -17.97
C LEU A 92 -5.59 6.97 -18.44
N LEU A 93 -6.26 6.82 -19.59
CA LEU A 93 -7.21 7.80 -20.11
C LEU A 93 -8.37 8.04 -19.12
N HIS A 94 -8.89 6.97 -18.52
CA HIS A 94 -9.92 7.09 -17.49
C HIS A 94 -9.44 7.96 -16.33
N VAL A 95 -8.26 7.67 -15.76
CA VAL A 95 -7.72 8.44 -14.62
C VAL A 95 -7.48 9.91 -15.01
N ILE A 96 -6.88 10.17 -16.17
CA ILE A 96 -6.59 11.54 -16.64
C ILE A 96 -7.89 12.35 -16.78
N ASN A 97 -8.91 11.77 -17.39
CA ASN A 97 -10.19 12.45 -17.61
C ASN A 97 -11.01 12.60 -16.34
N ASP A 98 -11.12 11.57 -15.52
CA ASP A 98 -11.87 11.61 -14.27
C ASP A 98 -11.26 12.61 -13.28
N ALA A 99 -9.93 12.63 -13.15
CA ALA A 99 -9.25 13.64 -12.37
C ALA A 99 -9.34 15.04 -13.00
N GLY A 100 -9.61 15.16 -14.30
CA GLY A 100 -9.50 16.41 -15.06
C GLY A 100 -8.06 16.93 -15.02
N ALA A 101 -7.08 16.05 -15.21
CA ALA A 101 -5.68 16.41 -15.12
C ALA A 101 -5.23 17.30 -16.27
N ILE A 102 -4.58 18.42 -15.95
CA ILE A 102 -4.11 19.38 -16.96
C ILE A 102 -2.68 19.09 -17.44
N ALA A 103 -1.93 18.29 -16.67
CA ALA A 103 -0.58 17.88 -17.02
C ALA A 103 -0.33 16.43 -16.59
N VAL A 104 0.65 15.80 -17.25
CA VAL A 104 1.20 14.50 -16.88
C VAL A 104 2.72 14.61 -16.82
N ILE A 105 3.31 14.12 -15.73
CA ILE A 105 4.76 13.91 -15.58
C ILE A 105 5.04 12.43 -15.83
N THR A 106 5.93 12.12 -16.76
CA THR A 106 6.16 10.75 -17.22
C THR A 106 7.61 10.58 -17.74
N ASP A 107 7.97 9.35 -18.08
CA ASP A 107 9.18 9.03 -18.82
C ASP A 107 8.92 8.95 -20.34
N ARG A 108 9.97 8.59 -21.12
CA ARG A 108 9.86 8.47 -22.58
C ARG A 108 8.86 7.38 -23.01
N GLN A 109 8.78 6.28 -22.27
CA GLN A 109 7.87 5.16 -22.58
C GLN A 109 6.42 5.60 -22.33
N GLY A 110 6.14 6.15 -21.16
CA GLY A 110 4.81 6.65 -20.81
C GLY A 110 4.37 7.81 -21.70
N ALA A 111 5.28 8.70 -22.12
CA ALA A 111 4.96 9.77 -23.07
C ALA A 111 4.41 9.24 -24.41
N GLY A 112 4.92 8.09 -24.88
CA GLY A 112 4.39 7.42 -26.06
C GLY A 112 2.92 6.99 -25.89
N VAL A 113 2.61 6.37 -24.75
CA VAL A 113 1.23 5.95 -24.42
C VAL A 113 0.31 7.18 -24.28
N ILE A 114 0.74 8.19 -23.52
CA ILE A 114 -0.07 9.40 -23.28
C ILE A 114 -0.35 10.14 -24.58
N ARG A 115 0.60 10.26 -25.49
CA ARG A 115 0.39 10.89 -26.80
C ARG A 115 -0.68 10.14 -27.62
N SER A 116 -0.70 8.82 -27.58
CA SER A 116 -1.69 8.03 -28.33
C SER A 116 -3.14 8.26 -27.88
N ILE A 117 -3.35 8.65 -26.61
CA ILE A 117 -4.66 8.91 -26.01
C ILE A 117 -4.98 10.41 -25.86
N ARG A 118 -4.02 11.31 -26.16
CA ARG A 118 -4.14 12.76 -25.89
C ARG A 118 -5.36 13.40 -26.52
N LYS A 119 -5.76 12.96 -27.74
CA LYS A 119 -6.94 13.48 -28.45
C LYS A 119 -8.23 13.27 -27.67
N ASP A 120 -8.28 12.25 -26.82
CA ASP A 120 -9.43 11.86 -26.01
C ASP A 120 -9.33 12.41 -24.56
N ALA A 121 -8.29 13.21 -24.26
CA ALA A 121 -8.03 13.87 -22.97
C ALA A 121 -8.04 15.40 -23.13
N PRO A 122 -9.22 16.04 -23.26
CA PRO A 122 -9.34 17.46 -23.66
C PRO A 122 -8.76 18.44 -22.62
N ALA A 123 -8.70 18.08 -21.34
CA ALA A 123 -8.11 18.92 -20.29
C ALA A 123 -6.56 18.89 -20.30
N LEU A 124 -5.96 17.85 -20.89
CA LEU A 124 -4.52 17.64 -20.85
C LEU A 124 -3.78 18.62 -21.78
N THR A 125 -3.11 19.62 -21.21
CA THR A 125 -2.36 20.66 -21.95
C THR A 125 -0.86 20.34 -22.03
N HIS A 126 -0.27 19.74 -20.97
CA HIS A 126 1.17 19.55 -20.87
C HIS A 126 1.55 18.09 -20.62
N ILE A 127 2.58 17.62 -21.30
CA ILE A 127 3.26 16.35 -21.03
C ILE A 127 4.71 16.69 -20.70
N ILE A 128 5.14 16.40 -19.48
CA ILE A 128 6.51 16.64 -18.99
C ILE A 128 7.24 15.31 -18.98
N CYS A 129 8.35 15.22 -19.71
CA CYS A 129 9.09 13.97 -19.87
C CYS A 129 10.42 14.02 -19.11
N CYS A 130 10.62 13.10 -18.18
CA CYS A 130 11.89 12.85 -17.52
C CYS A 130 12.84 12.07 -18.45
N GLY A 131 14.12 12.39 -18.43
CA GLY A 131 15.13 11.81 -19.32
C GLY A 131 15.20 12.46 -20.71
N GLY A 132 14.84 13.73 -20.79
CA GLY A 132 14.86 14.58 -21.98
C GLY A 132 13.55 14.60 -22.76
N ALA A 133 13.33 15.68 -23.51
CA ALA A 133 12.14 15.83 -24.33
C ALA A 133 12.04 14.77 -25.43
N CYS A 134 10.81 14.42 -25.76
CA CYS A 134 10.43 13.72 -26.98
C CYS A 134 9.29 14.47 -27.66
N ASP A 135 8.93 14.10 -28.90
CA ASP A 135 7.95 14.85 -29.69
C ASP A 135 6.68 15.20 -28.91
N GLY A 136 6.33 16.47 -28.89
CA GLY A 136 5.13 16.98 -28.24
C GLY A 136 5.19 16.99 -26.69
N THR A 137 6.39 16.90 -26.09
CA THR A 137 6.60 16.97 -24.65
C THR A 137 7.59 18.09 -24.26
N LEU A 138 7.54 18.46 -22.99
CA LEU A 138 8.52 19.34 -22.35
C LEU A 138 9.55 18.50 -21.60
N ALA A 139 10.82 18.88 -21.66
CA ALA A 139 11.84 18.19 -20.86
C ALA A 139 11.76 18.64 -19.40
N TRP A 140 11.72 17.68 -18.48
CA TRP A 140 11.84 17.91 -17.04
C TRP A 140 13.11 18.70 -16.67
N GLU A 141 14.20 18.40 -17.36
CA GLU A 141 15.51 19.01 -17.15
C GLU A 141 15.59 20.45 -17.62
N SER A 142 14.66 20.87 -18.49
CA SER A 142 14.63 22.24 -19.03
C SER A 142 14.02 23.29 -18.09
N PHE A 143 13.40 22.86 -16.99
CA PHE A 143 12.82 23.80 -16.04
C PHE A 143 13.90 24.64 -15.36
N PRO A 144 13.72 25.96 -15.30
CA PRO A 144 14.73 26.87 -14.75
C PRO A 144 14.82 26.75 -13.22
N PRO A 145 15.93 27.14 -12.61
CA PRO A 145 16.05 27.30 -11.18
C PRO A 145 14.92 28.16 -10.60
N ALA A 146 14.41 27.77 -9.45
CA ALA A 146 13.43 28.58 -8.73
C ALA A 146 14.08 29.81 -8.09
N PRO A 147 13.33 30.90 -7.86
CA PRO A 147 13.80 32.01 -7.04
C PRO A 147 14.17 31.53 -5.62
N GLU A 148 15.24 32.10 -5.05
CA GLU A 148 15.72 31.71 -3.70
C GLU A 148 14.67 31.85 -2.59
N ASN A 149 13.73 32.78 -2.76
CA ASN A 149 12.65 33.05 -1.80
C ASN A 149 11.36 32.29 -2.10
N MET A 150 11.38 31.27 -2.96
CA MET A 150 10.20 30.46 -3.24
C MET A 150 9.69 29.78 -1.97
N ARG A 151 8.44 30.08 -1.63
CA ARG A 151 7.76 29.51 -0.45
C ARG A 151 6.69 28.52 -0.88
N ALA A 152 6.31 27.65 0.07
CA ALA A 152 5.15 26.81 -0.10
C ALA A 152 3.88 27.66 -0.28
N ALA A 153 3.00 27.20 -1.16
CA ALA A 153 1.67 27.79 -1.29
C ALA A 153 0.94 27.80 0.05
N ASN A 154 0.14 28.82 0.26
CA ASN A 154 -0.70 28.91 1.45
C ASN A 154 -1.85 27.90 1.31
N CYS A 155 -1.70 26.75 2.00
CA CYS A 155 -2.67 25.68 2.05
C CYS A 155 -3.23 25.54 3.47
N SER A 156 -4.50 25.18 3.56
CA SER A 156 -5.13 24.70 4.80
C SER A 156 -4.93 23.17 4.94
N THR A 157 -5.17 22.63 6.11
CA THR A 157 -5.17 21.18 6.33
C THR A 157 -6.28 20.48 5.53
N ALA A 158 -7.36 21.19 5.17
CA ALA A 158 -8.48 20.68 4.39
C ALA A 158 -8.26 20.73 2.88
N ASP A 159 -7.21 21.43 2.40
CA ASP A 159 -6.95 21.50 0.96
C ASP A 159 -6.52 20.13 0.43
N LEU A 160 -7.17 19.71 -0.67
CA LEU A 160 -6.84 18.49 -1.39
C LEU A 160 -5.42 18.59 -1.96
N CYS A 161 -4.61 17.56 -1.76
CA CYS A 161 -3.25 17.51 -2.31
C CYS A 161 -2.93 16.22 -3.06
N HIS A 162 -3.79 15.19 -2.94
CA HIS A 162 -3.57 13.91 -3.56
C HIS A 162 -4.90 13.21 -3.87
N ILE A 163 -5.02 12.59 -5.05
CA ILE A 163 -6.11 11.68 -5.39
C ILE A 163 -5.49 10.32 -5.69
N GLN A 164 -5.67 9.37 -4.77
CA GLN A 164 -5.16 8.00 -4.93
C GLN A 164 -6.20 7.11 -5.59
N TYR A 165 -5.95 6.72 -6.84
CA TYR A 165 -6.82 5.77 -7.54
C TYR A 165 -6.57 4.34 -7.05
N THR A 166 -7.64 3.66 -6.67
CA THR A 166 -7.65 2.27 -6.19
C THR A 166 -8.44 1.39 -7.14
N ALA A 167 -8.07 0.11 -7.25
CA ALA A 167 -8.83 -0.86 -8.02
C ALA A 167 -10.21 -1.05 -7.38
N GLY A 168 -11.23 -0.43 -7.96
CA GLY A 168 -12.62 -0.56 -7.51
C GLY A 168 -13.16 -1.98 -7.66
N THR A 169 -14.14 -2.33 -6.82
CA THR A 169 -14.88 -3.61 -6.92
C THR A 169 -15.75 -3.68 -8.19
N THR A 170 -16.11 -2.52 -8.75
CA THR A 170 -16.98 -2.35 -9.95
C THR A 170 -16.22 -2.31 -11.26
N GLY A 171 -14.90 -2.52 -11.25
CA GLY A 171 -14.06 -2.57 -12.46
C GLY A 171 -13.35 -1.26 -12.82
N LYS A 172 -13.90 -0.09 -12.48
CA LYS A 172 -13.21 1.20 -12.67
C LYS A 172 -12.53 1.65 -11.37
N PRO A 173 -11.29 2.19 -11.44
CA PRO A 173 -10.61 2.75 -10.27
C PRO A 173 -11.40 3.91 -9.65
N LYS A 174 -11.41 3.99 -8.30
CA LYS A 174 -11.99 5.09 -7.53
C LYS A 174 -10.86 5.95 -6.96
N GLY A 175 -10.95 7.26 -7.05
CA GLY A 175 -9.94 8.20 -6.55
C GLY A 175 -10.23 8.63 -5.11
N ALA A 176 -9.50 8.11 -4.12
CA ALA A 176 -9.60 8.56 -2.73
C ALA A 176 -8.99 9.97 -2.57
N MET A 177 -9.76 10.89 -1.98
CA MET A 177 -9.38 12.30 -1.79
C MET A 177 -8.60 12.49 -0.50
N LEU A 178 -7.30 12.82 -0.63
CA LEU A 178 -6.40 13.00 0.49
C LEU A 178 -5.93 14.45 0.58
N THR A 179 -6.06 15.03 1.76
CA THR A 179 -5.71 16.43 2.05
C THR A 179 -4.30 16.56 2.60
N HIS A 180 -3.77 17.79 2.67
CA HIS A 180 -2.54 18.08 3.39
C HIS A 180 -2.62 17.63 4.86
N GLY A 181 -3.77 17.79 5.51
CA GLY A 181 -4.01 17.36 6.89
C GLY A 181 -3.92 15.84 7.05
N ASN A 182 -4.54 15.07 6.13
CA ASN A 182 -4.46 13.61 6.15
C ASN A 182 -2.99 13.15 6.08
N TRP A 183 -2.21 13.67 5.11
CA TRP A 183 -0.80 13.34 4.96
C TRP A 183 0.05 13.74 6.17
N MET A 184 -0.12 14.95 6.70
CA MET A 184 0.64 15.40 7.87
C MET A 184 0.38 14.49 9.06
N THR A 185 -0.88 14.14 9.31
CA THR A 185 -1.26 13.23 10.41
C THR A 185 -0.68 11.83 10.21
N ALA A 186 -0.79 11.28 9.00
CA ALA A 186 -0.24 9.95 8.71
C ALA A 186 1.27 9.90 8.95
N LEU A 187 2.02 10.89 8.45
CA LEU A 187 3.47 10.97 8.64
C LEU A 187 3.88 11.15 10.11
N ASP A 188 3.13 11.93 10.89
CA ASP A 188 3.37 12.07 12.32
C ASP A 188 3.07 10.77 13.07
N THR A 189 1.96 10.11 12.73
CA THR A 189 1.57 8.82 13.29
C THR A 189 2.63 7.73 13.01
N GLU A 190 3.11 7.63 11.78
CA GLU A 190 4.17 6.67 11.39
C GLU A 190 5.49 6.96 12.11
N ARG A 191 5.88 8.25 12.17
CA ARG A 191 7.07 8.67 12.91
C ARG A 191 6.98 8.25 14.38
N ASP A 192 5.87 8.52 15.04
CA ASP A 192 5.72 8.29 16.47
C ASP A 192 5.57 6.80 16.79
N ALA A 193 4.78 6.04 15.99
CA ALA A 193 4.60 4.61 16.15
C ALA A 193 5.91 3.82 15.98
N LEU A 194 6.77 4.22 15.05
CA LEU A 194 8.06 3.59 14.82
C LEU A 194 9.22 4.27 15.57
N ARG A 195 8.96 5.34 16.31
CA ARG A 195 9.97 6.16 17.00
C ARG A 195 11.10 6.58 16.06
N LEU A 196 10.71 7.13 14.90
CA LEU A 196 11.67 7.56 13.90
C LEU A 196 12.49 8.75 14.41
N THR A 197 13.79 8.68 14.14
CA THR A 197 14.75 9.70 14.56
C THR A 197 15.66 10.11 13.39
N PRO A 198 16.40 11.22 13.52
CA PRO A 198 17.34 11.61 12.47
C PRO A 198 18.42 10.58 12.15
N VAL A 199 18.76 9.63 13.04
CA VAL A 199 19.78 8.61 12.76
C VAL A 199 19.26 7.43 11.97
N ASP A 200 17.94 7.34 11.76
CA ASP A 200 17.37 6.19 11.06
C ASP A 200 17.62 6.25 9.55
N THR A 201 17.92 5.08 9.00
CA THR A 201 18.02 4.83 7.56
C THR A 201 16.97 3.79 7.18
N TYR A 202 16.08 4.14 6.24
CA TYR A 202 15.01 3.29 5.74
C TYR A 202 15.34 2.75 4.36
N LEU A 203 15.30 1.43 4.18
CA LEU A 203 15.35 0.78 2.87
C LEU A 203 13.93 0.51 2.40
N GLY A 204 13.46 1.32 1.45
CA GLY A 204 12.09 1.24 0.94
C GLY A 204 12.01 0.60 -0.42
N ILE A 205 11.04 -0.30 -0.57
CA ILE A 205 10.72 -1.05 -1.79
C ILE A 205 9.25 -0.90 -2.20
N TYR A 206 8.46 -0.17 -1.41
CA TYR A 206 7.06 0.08 -1.76
C TYR A 206 6.97 0.96 -3.00
N PRO A 207 6.14 0.59 -3.99
CA PRO A 207 5.95 1.42 -5.18
C PRO A 207 5.48 2.82 -4.82
N MET A 208 6.14 3.85 -5.37
CA MET A 208 5.81 5.26 -5.08
C MET A 208 4.44 5.67 -5.62
N GLY A 209 3.87 4.93 -6.56
CA GLY A 209 2.49 5.12 -7.07
C GLY A 209 1.39 4.74 -6.08
N HIS A 210 1.76 4.28 -4.89
CA HIS A 210 0.84 3.92 -3.82
C HIS A 210 1.19 4.65 -2.53
N VAL A 211 0.22 4.74 -1.63
CA VAL A 211 0.38 5.42 -0.34
C VAL A 211 1.48 4.83 0.57
N GLY A 212 1.99 3.63 0.28
CA GLY A 212 3.16 3.05 0.95
C GLY A 212 4.46 3.86 0.84
N LEU A 213 4.50 4.87 -0.03
CA LEU A 213 5.50 5.93 -0.03
C LEU A 213 5.58 6.66 1.32
N SER A 214 4.50 6.70 2.10
CA SER A 214 4.42 7.41 3.38
C SER A 214 5.54 7.02 4.34
N TRP A 215 5.94 5.75 4.41
CA TRP A 215 7.05 5.30 5.26
C TRP A 215 8.37 6.03 4.97
N GLY A 216 8.71 6.18 3.69
CA GLY A 216 9.89 6.95 3.28
C GLY A 216 9.75 8.43 3.62
N LEU A 217 8.56 9.00 3.44
CA LEU A 217 8.27 10.40 3.79
C LEU A 217 8.30 10.64 5.31
N ALA A 218 7.83 9.70 6.10
CA ALA A 218 7.89 9.79 7.56
C ALA A 218 9.35 9.78 8.07
N VAL A 219 10.21 8.97 7.45
CA VAL A 219 11.64 8.97 7.76
C VAL A 219 12.30 10.31 7.37
N ILE A 220 12.01 10.85 6.19
CA ILE A 220 12.47 12.19 5.78
C ILE A 220 11.95 13.25 6.76
N ARG A 221 10.66 13.18 7.18
CA ARG A 221 10.08 14.09 8.17
C ARG A 221 10.79 14.02 9.53
N ALA A 222 11.24 12.84 9.93
CA ALA A 222 12.03 12.64 11.14
C ALA A 222 13.49 13.12 11.02
N GLY A 223 13.92 13.53 9.83
CA GLY A 223 15.30 13.93 9.55
C GLY A 223 16.22 12.75 9.20
N GLY A 224 15.68 11.57 8.93
CA GLY A 224 16.41 10.36 8.55
C GLY A 224 16.78 10.30 7.07
N THR A 225 17.25 9.14 6.61
CA THR A 225 17.65 8.90 5.22
C THR A 225 16.76 7.81 4.61
N TYR A 226 16.20 8.09 3.45
CA TYR A 226 15.47 7.11 2.64
C TYR A 226 16.38 6.57 1.53
N VAL A 227 16.71 5.28 1.61
CA VAL A 227 17.38 4.52 0.56
C VAL A 227 16.30 3.83 -0.27
N MET A 228 16.14 4.23 -1.51
CA MET A 228 15.12 3.65 -2.38
C MET A 228 15.66 2.46 -3.15
N MET A 229 14.83 1.44 -3.30
CA MET A 229 15.04 0.30 -4.16
C MET A 229 13.85 0.16 -5.11
N GLU A 230 14.10 0.18 -6.41
CA GLU A 230 13.04 0.24 -7.43
C GLU A 230 12.32 -1.09 -7.60
N ARG A 231 13.05 -2.19 -7.52
CA ARG A 231 12.53 -3.56 -7.65
C ARG A 231 13.23 -4.45 -6.64
N PHE A 232 12.45 -5.31 -5.99
CA PHE A 232 12.99 -6.24 -5.03
C PHE A 232 13.83 -7.34 -5.73
N ASP A 233 15.07 -7.44 -5.31
CA ASP A 233 15.98 -8.57 -5.49
C ASP A 233 16.62 -8.86 -4.15
N LEU A 234 16.63 -10.09 -3.69
CA LEU A 234 17.04 -10.45 -2.33
C LEU A 234 18.50 -10.10 -2.05
N GLU A 235 19.42 -10.44 -2.97
CA GLU A 235 20.84 -10.18 -2.76
C GLU A 235 21.16 -8.70 -2.78
N HIS A 236 20.53 -7.96 -3.69
CA HIS A 236 20.67 -6.51 -3.76
C HIS A 236 20.07 -5.84 -2.51
N TYR A 237 18.91 -6.31 -2.03
CA TYR A 237 18.29 -5.81 -0.80
C TYR A 237 19.21 -5.99 0.41
N LEU A 238 19.80 -7.17 0.56
CA LEU A 238 20.75 -7.46 1.63
C LEU A 238 22.03 -6.63 1.50
N ALA A 239 22.55 -6.45 0.27
CA ALA A 239 23.72 -5.61 0.01
C ALA A 239 23.48 -4.15 0.40
N LEU A 240 22.31 -3.59 0.04
CA LEU A 240 21.95 -2.22 0.43
C LEU A 240 21.72 -2.08 1.92
N ALA A 241 21.10 -3.08 2.56
CA ALA A 241 20.89 -3.07 4.02
C ALA A 241 22.21 -3.02 4.79
N GLU A 242 23.20 -3.76 4.32
CA GLU A 242 24.55 -3.78 4.90
C GLU A 242 25.31 -2.48 4.58
N GLN A 243 25.35 -2.07 3.31
CA GLN A 243 26.10 -0.90 2.84
C GLN A 243 25.67 0.41 3.51
N TYR A 244 24.35 0.57 3.72
CA TYR A 244 23.78 1.80 4.28
C TYR A 244 23.43 1.66 5.77
N GLU A 245 23.88 0.59 6.43
CA GLU A 245 23.59 0.32 7.86
C GLU A 245 22.11 0.55 8.20
N VAL A 246 21.23 -0.04 7.38
CA VAL A 246 19.79 0.21 7.42
C VAL A 246 19.20 -0.18 8.76
N THR A 247 18.50 0.76 9.39
CA THR A 247 17.85 0.55 10.69
C THR A 247 16.38 0.14 10.56
N ILE A 248 15.74 0.51 9.43
CA ILE A 248 14.32 0.23 9.18
C ILE A 248 14.18 -0.40 7.80
N LEU A 249 13.62 -1.59 7.76
CA LEU A 249 13.45 -2.38 6.56
C LEU A 249 12.00 -2.32 6.05
N ALA A 250 11.79 -2.18 4.75
CA ALA A 250 10.51 -2.47 4.13
C ALA A 250 10.38 -3.98 3.91
N GLY A 251 9.34 -4.58 4.48
CA GLY A 251 9.14 -6.02 4.50
C GLY A 251 7.72 -6.43 4.08
N MET A 252 7.33 -6.13 2.82
CA MET A 252 6.10 -6.74 2.30
C MET A 252 6.13 -8.27 2.51
N PRO A 253 4.98 -8.95 2.69
CA PRO A 253 4.94 -10.38 2.96
C PRO A 253 5.85 -11.25 2.10
N PRO A 254 5.99 -11.05 0.76
CA PRO A 254 6.94 -11.81 -0.06
C PRO A 254 8.40 -11.56 0.28
N VAL A 255 8.75 -10.36 0.73
CA VAL A 255 10.12 -10.03 1.15
C VAL A 255 10.47 -10.78 2.42
N ILE A 256 9.57 -10.75 3.42
CA ILE A 256 9.76 -11.50 4.67
C ILE A 256 9.85 -13.00 4.37
N HIS A 257 9.01 -13.52 3.48
CA HIS A 257 9.08 -14.90 3.03
C HIS A 257 10.46 -15.23 2.39
N SER A 258 10.96 -14.37 1.51
CA SER A 258 12.28 -14.55 0.88
C SER A 258 13.41 -14.52 1.91
N LEU A 259 13.33 -13.65 2.91
CA LEU A 259 14.30 -13.58 4.00
C LEU A 259 14.30 -14.86 4.85
N VAL A 260 13.13 -15.42 5.17
CA VAL A 260 13.00 -16.69 5.91
C VAL A 260 13.72 -17.83 5.19
N HIS A 261 13.71 -17.83 3.86
CA HIS A 261 14.31 -18.88 3.03
C HIS A 261 15.71 -18.52 2.48
N ALA A 262 16.27 -17.36 2.86
CA ALA A 262 17.60 -16.93 2.44
C ALA A 262 18.72 -17.86 2.94
N ALA A 263 19.88 -17.79 2.32
CA ALA A 263 21.05 -18.58 2.74
C ALA A 263 21.43 -18.30 4.21
N PRO A 264 22.00 -19.27 4.95
CA PRO A 264 22.56 -19.04 6.28
C PRO A 264 23.59 -17.90 6.27
N GLY A 265 23.63 -17.11 7.35
CA GLY A 265 24.57 -15.99 7.50
C GLY A 265 24.02 -14.63 7.02
N THR A 266 22.85 -14.60 6.39
CA THR A 266 22.18 -13.34 5.99
C THR A 266 21.77 -12.48 7.18
N GLU A 267 21.66 -13.07 8.37
CA GLU A 267 21.33 -12.41 9.63
C GLU A 267 22.36 -11.30 9.96
N GLN A 268 23.63 -11.54 9.65
CA GLN A 268 24.71 -10.58 9.91
C GLN A 268 24.61 -9.32 9.03
N ARG A 269 24.03 -9.46 7.83
CA ARG A 269 23.83 -8.34 6.90
C ARG A 269 22.70 -7.41 7.33
N LEU A 270 21.81 -7.87 8.21
CA LEU A 270 20.70 -7.11 8.79
C LEU A 270 20.93 -6.67 10.24
N LYS A 271 22.15 -6.77 10.75
CA LYS A 271 22.50 -6.53 12.18
C LYS A 271 22.17 -5.12 12.68
N HIS A 272 22.06 -4.14 11.79
CA HIS A 272 21.68 -2.75 12.12
C HIS A 272 20.17 -2.53 12.14
N ALA A 273 19.40 -3.46 11.59
CA ALA A 273 17.95 -3.33 11.50
C ALA A 273 17.30 -3.50 12.88
N ARG A 274 16.53 -2.50 13.28
CA ARG A 274 15.77 -2.51 14.53
C ARG A 274 14.29 -2.86 14.37
N VAL A 275 13.77 -2.77 13.13
CA VAL A 275 12.39 -3.10 12.79
C VAL A 275 12.27 -3.36 11.29
N ILE A 276 11.37 -4.28 10.94
CA ILE A 276 10.90 -4.46 9.56
C ILE A 276 9.40 -4.14 9.48
N ILE A 277 9.01 -3.27 8.54
CA ILE A 277 7.62 -2.85 8.33
C ILE A 277 6.95 -3.80 7.37
N SER A 278 5.90 -4.47 7.79
CA SER A 278 5.04 -5.28 6.94
C SER A 278 3.68 -4.62 6.75
N GLY A 279 3.10 -4.76 5.57
CA GLY A 279 1.78 -4.23 5.24
C GLY A 279 1.45 -4.37 3.77
N GLY A 280 0.24 -3.92 3.40
CA GLY A 280 -0.27 -4.02 2.03
C GLY A 280 -0.84 -5.40 1.67
N GLY A 281 -0.64 -6.41 2.47
CA GLY A 281 -1.18 -7.77 2.33
C GLY A 281 -1.06 -8.56 3.61
N GLY A 282 -1.75 -9.68 3.71
CA GLY A 282 -1.70 -10.57 4.88
C GLY A 282 -0.32 -11.23 5.01
N LEU A 283 0.31 -11.07 6.18
CA LEU A 283 1.51 -11.81 6.54
C LEU A 283 1.09 -13.12 7.22
N LEU A 284 1.47 -14.24 6.61
CA LEU A 284 1.15 -15.56 7.17
C LEU A 284 1.84 -15.76 8.52
N PRO A 285 1.12 -16.24 9.57
CA PRO A 285 1.68 -16.44 10.89
C PRO A 285 2.96 -17.29 10.90
N VAL A 286 2.99 -18.36 10.11
CA VAL A 286 4.14 -19.26 10.01
C VAL A 286 5.38 -18.57 9.42
N VAL A 287 5.19 -17.63 8.49
CA VAL A 287 6.26 -16.84 7.88
C VAL A 287 6.78 -15.80 8.88
N TRP A 288 5.89 -15.13 9.58
CA TRP A 288 6.27 -14.17 10.61
C TRP A 288 7.03 -14.84 11.76
N GLU A 289 6.51 -15.95 12.28
CA GLU A 289 7.17 -16.74 13.33
C GLU A 289 8.56 -17.24 12.87
N GLY A 290 8.66 -17.71 11.62
CA GLY A 290 9.94 -18.13 11.03
C GLY A 290 10.95 -16.99 10.95
N PHE A 291 10.50 -15.80 10.54
CA PHE A 291 11.33 -14.61 10.48
C PHE A 291 11.81 -14.18 11.88
N ASP A 292 10.89 -14.13 12.84
CA ASP A 292 11.20 -13.75 14.21
C ASP A 292 12.23 -14.70 14.86
N LYS A 293 12.05 -16.01 14.68
CA LYS A 293 13.01 -17.02 15.19
C LYS A 293 14.39 -16.90 14.57
N ARG A 294 14.46 -16.49 13.31
CA ARG A 294 15.71 -16.42 12.55
C ARG A 294 16.45 -15.12 12.76
N TYR A 295 15.78 -14.00 12.64
CA TYR A 295 16.41 -12.67 12.60
C TYR A 295 16.32 -11.92 13.93
N HIS A 296 15.36 -12.25 14.79
CA HIS A 296 15.08 -11.53 16.04
C HIS A 296 14.83 -10.03 15.84
N ILE A 297 14.40 -9.63 14.63
CA ILE A 297 14.02 -8.26 14.30
C ILE A 297 12.50 -8.13 14.43
N PRO A 298 11.98 -7.20 15.24
CA PRO A 298 10.54 -6.98 15.38
C PRO A 298 9.89 -6.66 14.04
N VAL A 299 8.72 -7.25 13.78
CA VAL A 299 7.90 -6.92 12.63
C VAL A 299 6.82 -5.94 13.05
N ALA A 300 6.86 -4.73 12.51
CA ALA A 300 5.75 -3.79 12.57
C ALA A 300 4.73 -4.16 11.48
N ASN A 301 3.81 -5.07 11.81
CA ASN A 301 2.76 -5.49 10.88
C ASN A 301 1.62 -4.48 10.92
N SER A 302 1.49 -3.67 9.87
CA SER A 302 0.57 -2.55 9.78
C SER A 302 -0.63 -2.85 8.88
N TYR A 303 -1.77 -2.32 9.27
CA TYR A 303 -3.01 -2.40 8.50
C TYR A 303 -3.54 -1.00 8.18
N GLY A 304 -3.97 -0.85 6.95
CA GLY A 304 -4.62 0.33 6.44
C GLY A 304 -4.88 0.22 4.93
N LEU A 305 -5.46 1.28 4.39
CA LEU A 305 -5.91 1.35 3.01
C LEU A 305 -5.38 2.62 2.34
N SER A 306 -5.59 2.75 1.04
CA SER A 306 -5.32 4.00 0.33
C SER A 306 -6.11 5.17 0.92
N GLU A 307 -7.28 4.89 1.43
CA GLU A 307 -8.21 5.84 2.07
C GLU A 307 -7.75 6.31 3.46
N THR A 308 -6.70 5.67 4.04
CA THR A 308 -6.15 6.02 5.36
C THR A 308 -4.65 6.35 5.32
N ILE A 309 -4.07 6.50 4.13
CA ILE A 309 -2.61 6.65 3.93
C ILE A 309 -1.86 5.56 4.72
N VAL A 310 -2.19 4.30 4.41
CA VAL A 310 -1.57 3.08 4.97
C VAL A 310 -1.94 2.78 6.43
N ILE A 311 -2.06 3.77 7.33
CA ILE A 311 -2.03 3.45 8.75
C ILE A 311 -3.38 3.67 9.46
N GLY A 312 -4.07 2.57 9.76
CA GLY A 312 -5.20 2.53 10.71
C GLY A 312 -4.82 1.84 12.01
N SER A 313 -4.01 0.78 11.91
CA SER A 313 -3.44 0.07 13.05
C SER A 313 -2.04 -0.45 12.75
N GLY A 314 -1.32 -0.91 13.75
CA GLY A 314 -0.02 -1.52 13.57
C GLY A 314 0.55 -2.14 14.83
N THR A 315 1.44 -3.13 14.65
CA THR A 315 2.31 -3.58 15.72
C THR A 315 3.34 -2.49 15.95
N THR A 316 3.34 -1.92 17.14
CA THR A 316 4.24 -0.84 17.48
C THR A 316 5.51 -1.34 18.16
N THR A 317 6.57 -0.53 18.13
CA THR A 317 7.77 -0.77 18.91
C THR A 317 7.72 -0.08 20.29
N LEU A 318 6.54 0.39 20.69
CA LEU A 318 6.34 1.05 21.97
C LEU A 318 6.43 0.02 23.11
N PRO A 319 7.10 0.35 24.22
CA PRO A 319 7.28 -0.55 25.35
C PRO A 319 5.98 -1.03 25.99
N GLU A 320 4.92 -0.24 25.92
CA GLU A 320 3.59 -0.55 26.46
C GLU A 320 2.88 -1.71 25.71
N TYR A 321 3.35 -2.07 24.51
CA TYR A 321 2.79 -3.14 23.70
C TYR A 321 3.82 -4.21 23.29
N PRO A 322 4.63 -4.76 24.22
CA PRO A 322 5.69 -5.71 23.87
C PRO A 322 5.16 -7.02 23.28
N GLN A 323 3.92 -7.40 23.61
CA GLN A 323 3.28 -8.62 23.13
C GLN A 323 2.93 -8.56 21.64
N LEU A 324 2.75 -7.37 21.05
CA LEU A 324 2.32 -7.24 19.67
C LEU A 324 3.33 -7.80 18.66
N THR A 325 4.62 -7.73 18.96
CA THR A 325 5.67 -8.27 18.10
C THR A 325 5.71 -9.80 18.06
N LYS A 326 4.97 -10.47 18.97
CA LYS A 326 4.84 -11.94 19.07
C LYS A 326 3.42 -12.43 18.79
N ASN A 327 2.47 -11.53 18.53
CA ASN A 327 1.11 -11.90 18.12
C ASN A 327 1.05 -12.04 16.60
N TYR A 328 1.46 -13.19 16.08
CA TYR A 328 1.61 -13.47 14.65
C TYR A 328 0.30 -13.47 13.84
N GLN A 329 -0.84 -13.25 14.46
CA GLN A 329 -2.13 -13.11 13.76
C GLN A 329 -2.64 -11.68 13.73
N SER A 330 -2.03 -10.80 14.49
CA SER A 330 -2.46 -9.44 14.71
C SER A 330 -1.94 -8.48 13.64
N VAL A 331 -2.72 -7.43 13.39
CA VAL A 331 -2.26 -6.22 12.70
C VAL A 331 -2.08 -5.05 13.68
N GLY A 332 -2.03 -5.34 14.98
CA GLY A 332 -1.73 -4.40 16.05
C GLY A 332 -2.94 -3.68 16.64
N VAL A 333 -2.68 -2.56 17.27
CA VAL A 333 -3.68 -1.69 17.91
C VAL A 333 -3.88 -0.42 17.10
N ALA A 334 -4.94 0.32 17.36
CA ALA A 334 -5.12 1.67 16.80
C ALA A 334 -3.89 2.53 17.07
N VAL A 335 -3.43 3.26 16.06
CA VAL A 335 -2.22 4.10 16.15
C VAL A 335 -2.55 5.57 15.99
N GLY A 336 -1.75 6.43 16.62
CA GLY A 336 -1.92 7.88 16.60
C GLY A 336 -3.31 8.31 17.09
N TYR A 337 -4.01 9.08 16.29
CA TYR A 337 -5.37 9.58 16.57
C TYR A 337 -6.45 8.73 15.88
N THR A 338 -6.17 7.46 15.62
CA THR A 338 -7.08 6.53 14.95
C THR A 338 -7.95 5.81 15.97
N GLU A 339 -9.22 5.66 15.65
CA GLU A 339 -10.17 4.84 16.39
C GLU A 339 -10.59 3.66 15.51
N LEU A 340 -10.80 2.50 16.13
CA LEU A 340 -11.23 1.27 15.49
C LEU A 340 -12.48 0.76 16.18
N LYS A 341 -13.43 0.24 15.40
CA LYS A 341 -14.54 -0.58 15.90
C LYS A 341 -14.90 -1.67 14.89
N ILE A 342 -15.60 -2.68 15.36
CA ILE A 342 -16.15 -3.73 14.53
C ILE A 342 -17.67 -3.54 14.46
N VAL A 343 -18.21 -3.55 13.24
CA VAL A 343 -19.65 -3.39 13.03
C VAL A 343 -20.25 -4.60 12.31
N ASP A 344 -21.55 -4.81 12.48
CA ASP A 344 -22.25 -5.88 11.79
C ASP A 344 -22.22 -5.64 10.26
N THR A 345 -22.00 -6.70 9.50
CA THR A 345 -21.86 -6.62 8.04
C THR A 345 -23.15 -6.28 7.30
N ALA A 346 -24.31 -6.53 7.91
CA ALA A 346 -25.64 -6.22 7.38
C ALA A 346 -26.20 -4.91 7.93
N ASP A 347 -25.85 -4.57 9.18
CA ASP A 347 -26.27 -3.33 9.86
C ASP A 347 -25.05 -2.58 10.41
N PRO A 348 -24.41 -1.69 9.62
CA PRO A 348 -23.21 -0.96 10.05
C PRO A 348 -23.41 0.00 11.24
N GLU A 349 -24.65 0.26 11.65
CA GLU A 349 -24.93 1.05 12.87
C GLU A 349 -24.78 0.22 14.15
N LYS A 350 -24.78 -1.11 14.01
CA LYS A 350 -24.63 -2.04 15.13
C LYS A 350 -23.16 -2.39 15.34
N GLU A 351 -22.59 -1.89 16.44
CA GLU A 351 -21.26 -2.30 16.90
C GLU A 351 -21.33 -3.73 17.50
N LEU A 352 -20.31 -4.53 17.20
CA LEU A 352 -20.19 -5.90 17.69
C LEU A 352 -19.30 -5.99 18.94
N PRO A 353 -19.57 -6.95 19.85
CA PRO A 353 -18.73 -7.21 21.01
C PRO A 353 -17.30 -7.64 20.62
N PHE A 354 -16.37 -7.50 21.58
CA PHE A 354 -15.01 -8.02 21.42
C PHE A 354 -15.00 -9.50 21.10
N GLY A 355 -14.14 -9.91 20.17
CA GLY A 355 -13.96 -11.28 19.69
C GLY A 355 -14.92 -11.68 18.57
N GLU A 356 -15.96 -10.91 18.27
CA GLU A 356 -16.86 -11.18 17.15
C GLU A 356 -16.32 -10.63 15.83
N ASN A 357 -16.46 -11.42 14.76
CA ASN A 357 -16.07 -11.01 13.42
C ASN A 357 -17.13 -10.12 12.76
N GLY A 358 -16.75 -8.94 12.32
CA GLY A 358 -17.57 -8.00 11.57
C GLY A 358 -16.75 -7.14 10.65
N GLU A 359 -17.35 -6.12 10.06
CA GLU A 359 -16.64 -5.15 9.22
C GLU A 359 -15.84 -4.19 10.10
N VAL A 360 -14.57 -4.02 9.74
CA VAL A 360 -13.69 -3.06 10.42
C VAL A 360 -14.08 -1.65 9.99
N ALA A 361 -14.34 -0.79 10.96
CA ALA A 361 -14.55 0.64 10.74
C ALA A 361 -13.40 1.45 11.35
N ILE A 362 -12.93 2.45 10.63
CA ILE A 362 -11.81 3.33 11.02
C ILE A 362 -12.29 4.77 11.08
N ARG A 363 -11.90 5.49 12.12
CA ARG A 363 -12.09 6.94 12.24
C ARG A 363 -10.77 7.60 12.63
N GLY A 364 -10.47 8.73 12.03
CA GLY A 364 -9.29 9.51 12.38
C GLY A 364 -8.93 10.56 11.33
N PRO A 365 -8.04 11.50 11.68
CA PRO A 365 -7.70 12.63 10.80
C PRO A 365 -6.88 12.22 9.55
N ALA A 366 -6.38 10.97 9.46
CA ALA A 366 -5.74 10.44 8.25
C ALA A 366 -6.74 9.85 7.25
N VAL A 367 -8.02 9.66 7.63
CA VAL A 367 -9.08 9.12 6.76
C VAL A 367 -9.40 10.13 5.66
N ALA A 368 -9.50 9.64 4.41
CA ALA A 368 -9.84 10.41 3.23
C ALA A 368 -11.20 11.11 3.34
N GLY A 369 -11.37 12.21 2.62
CA GLY A 369 -12.63 12.95 2.58
C GLY A 369 -13.74 12.33 1.72
N GLY A 370 -13.48 11.17 1.10
CA GLY A 370 -14.39 10.48 0.17
C GLY A 370 -13.73 10.13 -1.15
N TYR A 371 -14.54 9.75 -2.13
CA TYR A 371 -14.08 9.43 -3.49
C TYR A 371 -14.39 10.58 -4.47
N TRP A 372 -13.38 10.94 -5.26
CA TRP A 372 -13.47 11.98 -6.29
C TRP A 372 -14.57 11.66 -7.30
N ASN A 373 -15.44 12.64 -7.57
CA ASN A 373 -16.59 12.53 -8.50
C ASN A 373 -17.58 11.38 -8.23
N LEU A 374 -17.52 10.72 -7.07
CA LEU A 374 -18.35 9.57 -6.73
C LEU A 374 -19.10 9.77 -5.39
N PRO A 375 -20.07 10.70 -5.32
CA PRO A 375 -20.77 11.01 -4.07
C PRO A 375 -21.57 9.82 -3.51
N ASP A 376 -22.15 8.98 -4.36
CA ASP A 376 -22.91 7.81 -3.91
C ASP A 376 -21.98 6.76 -3.28
N ALA A 377 -20.89 6.41 -3.96
CA ALA A 377 -19.88 5.50 -3.43
C ALA A 377 -19.21 6.05 -2.16
N THR A 378 -19.11 7.37 -2.04
CA THR A 378 -18.64 8.03 -0.82
C THR A 378 -19.62 7.80 0.32
N ARG A 379 -20.92 8.05 0.13
CA ARG A 379 -21.94 7.87 1.17
C ARG A 379 -22.09 6.41 1.64
N GLU A 380 -21.78 5.45 0.78
CA GLU A 380 -21.83 4.02 1.13
C GLU A 380 -20.81 3.65 2.23
N VAL A 381 -19.63 4.25 2.23
CA VAL A 381 -18.52 3.83 3.09
C VAL A 381 -18.00 4.91 4.03
N PHE A 382 -18.12 6.20 3.69
CA PHE A 382 -17.76 7.32 4.57
C PHE A 382 -19.01 7.83 5.27
N ARG A 383 -19.12 7.56 6.57
CA ARG A 383 -20.28 7.90 7.39
C ARG A 383 -20.23 9.36 7.86
N GLN A 384 -21.39 9.94 8.15
CA GLN A 384 -21.49 11.34 8.58
C GLN A 384 -20.79 11.62 9.92
N ASP A 385 -20.68 10.62 10.78
CA ASP A 385 -19.99 10.67 12.08
C ASP A 385 -18.47 10.46 11.97
N GLY A 386 -17.93 10.40 10.74
CA GLY A 386 -16.51 10.30 10.44
C GLY A 386 -15.96 8.87 10.37
N TRP A 387 -16.80 7.84 10.55
CA TRP A 387 -16.37 6.46 10.37
C TRP A 387 -16.27 6.10 8.89
N PHE A 388 -15.20 5.38 8.56
CA PHE A 388 -14.97 4.78 7.25
C PHE A 388 -15.11 3.26 7.35
N LEU A 389 -16.01 2.68 6.57
CA LEU A 389 -16.23 1.25 6.45
C LEU A 389 -15.21 0.68 5.46
N THR A 390 -14.30 -0.16 5.94
CA THR A 390 -13.11 -0.56 5.17
C THR A 390 -13.38 -1.63 4.11
N GLY A 391 -14.48 -2.35 4.25
CA GLY A 391 -14.75 -3.55 3.45
C GLY A 391 -13.87 -4.75 3.85
N ASP A 392 -13.11 -4.64 4.93
CA ASP A 392 -12.34 -5.75 5.51
C ASP A 392 -13.07 -6.31 6.73
N ILE A 393 -13.00 -7.60 6.92
CA ILE A 393 -13.57 -8.31 8.07
C ILE A 393 -12.47 -8.59 9.08
N GLY A 394 -12.78 -8.36 10.34
CA GLY A 394 -11.86 -8.60 11.45
C GLY A 394 -12.59 -8.64 12.79
N ASN A 395 -11.81 -8.77 13.83
CA ASN A 395 -12.27 -8.67 15.21
C ASN A 395 -11.27 -7.89 16.07
N LEU A 396 -11.77 -7.28 17.13
CA LEU A 396 -10.97 -6.67 18.20
C LEU A 396 -11.08 -7.54 19.42
N ASP A 397 -9.97 -7.77 20.10
CA ASP A 397 -10.01 -8.38 21.44
C ASP A 397 -10.23 -7.30 22.54
N ALA A 398 -10.30 -7.75 23.78
CA ALA A 398 -10.52 -6.87 24.93
C ALA A 398 -9.37 -5.87 25.19
N GLU A 399 -8.19 -6.13 24.62
CA GLU A 399 -7.02 -5.25 24.69
C GLU A 399 -6.96 -4.26 23.50
N GLY A 400 -7.95 -4.32 22.59
CA GLY A 400 -8.02 -3.49 21.39
C GLY A 400 -7.09 -3.96 20.27
N ILE A 401 -6.62 -5.20 20.32
CA ILE A 401 -5.77 -5.79 19.27
C ILE A 401 -6.64 -6.24 18.11
N LEU A 402 -6.33 -5.72 16.91
CA LEU A 402 -7.06 -6.02 15.68
C LEU A 402 -6.46 -7.23 14.97
N CYS A 403 -7.32 -8.18 14.62
CA CYS A 403 -7.03 -9.27 13.71
C CYS A 403 -7.89 -9.14 12.46
N ILE A 404 -7.26 -9.11 11.28
CA ILE A 404 -7.99 -9.12 9.99
C ILE A 404 -8.20 -10.57 9.57
N THR A 405 -9.46 -10.90 9.32
CA THR A 405 -9.86 -12.26 8.92
C THR A 405 -9.95 -12.38 7.41
N ASP A 406 -10.60 -11.42 6.72
CA ASP A 406 -10.81 -11.48 5.26
C ASP A 406 -11.32 -10.15 4.69
N ARG A 407 -11.70 -10.18 3.40
CA ARG A 407 -12.44 -9.13 2.73
C ARG A 407 -13.95 -9.42 2.70
N LYS A 408 -14.79 -8.43 3.01
CA LYS A 408 -16.27 -8.56 2.97
C LYS A 408 -16.77 -9.13 1.64
N LYS A 409 -16.19 -8.69 0.52
CA LYS A 409 -16.52 -9.15 -0.84
C LYS A 409 -16.03 -10.56 -1.18
N ASP A 410 -15.06 -11.07 -0.43
CA ASP A 410 -14.48 -12.41 -0.64
C ASP A 410 -15.08 -13.45 0.32
N MET A 411 -15.78 -13.00 1.35
CA MET A 411 -16.54 -13.87 2.29
C MET A 411 -17.55 -14.71 1.51
N ILE A 412 -17.54 -16.01 1.78
CA ILE A 412 -18.42 -16.99 1.15
C ILE A 412 -19.66 -17.19 2.04
N ILE A 413 -20.84 -17.06 1.46
CA ILE A 413 -22.11 -17.26 2.18
C ILE A 413 -22.73 -18.57 1.73
N MET A 414 -22.59 -19.60 2.55
CA MET A 414 -23.14 -20.92 2.29
C MET A 414 -24.29 -21.23 3.24
N SER A 415 -25.52 -21.25 2.73
CA SER A 415 -26.73 -21.56 3.54
C SER A 415 -26.82 -20.69 4.81
N GLY A 416 -26.44 -19.42 4.73
CA GLY A 416 -26.41 -18.48 5.86
C GLY A 416 -25.13 -18.51 6.70
N TRP A 417 -24.26 -19.51 6.55
CA TRP A 417 -22.96 -19.54 7.22
C TRP A 417 -21.96 -18.65 6.50
N LYS A 418 -21.27 -17.80 7.27
CA LYS A 418 -20.17 -16.97 6.78
C LYS A 418 -18.88 -17.80 6.85
N ILE A 419 -18.22 -18.01 5.72
CA ILE A 419 -16.92 -18.69 5.60
C ILE A 419 -15.91 -17.66 5.13
N TYR A 420 -14.82 -17.56 5.85
CA TYR A 420 -13.74 -16.63 5.55
C TYR A 420 -12.62 -17.38 4.81
N PRO A 421 -12.38 -17.13 3.52
CA PRO A 421 -11.38 -17.81 2.72
C PRO A 421 -10.00 -17.88 3.38
N THR A 422 -9.52 -16.79 3.94
CA THR A 422 -8.21 -16.72 4.59
C THR A 422 -8.10 -17.65 5.81
N GLU A 423 -9.17 -17.82 6.58
CA GLU A 423 -9.20 -18.78 7.69
C GLU A 423 -8.99 -20.21 7.20
N VAL A 424 -9.66 -20.56 6.10
CA VAL A 424 -9.55 -21.89 5.47
C VAL A 424 -8.16 -22.08 4.86
N GLU A 425 -7.64 -21.06 4.17
CA GLU A 425 -6.29 -21.04 3.61
C GLU A 425 -5.20 -21.26 4.68
N ASN A 426 -5.33 -20.62 5.84
CA ASN A 426 -4.40 -20.76 6.97
C ASN A 426 -4.34 -22.20 7.54
N VAL A 427 -5.39 -22.97 7.37
CA VAL A 427 -5.39 -24.40 7.72
C VAL A 427 -4.72 -25.21 6.62
N ILE A 428 -5.11 -24.99 5.36
CA ILE A 428 -4.64 -25.79 4.21
C ILE A 428 -3.13 -25.60 3.96
N ILE A 429 -2.59 -24.40 4.12
CA ILE A 429 -1.16 -24.10 3.89
C ILE A 429 -0.23 -24.89 4.82
N ARG A 430 -0.73 -25.38 5.96
CA ARG A 430 0.03 -26.22 6.90
C ARG A 430 0.19 -27.66 6.42
N HIS A 431 -0.55 -28.07 5.38
CA HIS A 431 -0.41 -29.40 4.81
C HIS A 431 0.96 -29.58 4.17
N PRO A 432 1.71 -30.68 4.44
CA PRO A 432 3.11 -30.85 3.96
C PRO A 432 3.27 -30.74 2.44
N ALA A 433 2.27 -31.18 1.67
CA ALA A 433 2.31 -31.16 0.20
C ALA A 433 2.00 -29.78 -0.40
N VAL A 434 1.48 -28.81 0.37
CA VAL A 434 1.00 -27.52 -0.13
C VAL A 434 2.09 -26.46 -0.09
N ALA A 435 2.34 -25.80 -1.21
CA ALA A 435 3.25 -24.65 -1.34
C ALA A 435 2.49 -23.32 -1.27
N ASP A 436 1.30 -23.23 -1.90
CA ASP A 436 0.46 -22.04 -1.91
C ASP A 436 -1.02 -22.45 -2.06
N VAL A 437 -1.95 -21.61 -1.60
CA VAL A 437 -3.38 -21.91 -1.64
C VAL A 437 -4.22 -20.65 -1.78
N ALA A 438 -5.33 -20.76 -2.50
CA ALA A 438 -6.39 -19.77 -2.56
C ALA A 438 -7.75 -20.45 -2.41
N VAL A 439 -8.59 -19.91 -1.53
CA VAL A 439 -9.98 -20.36 -1.36
C VAL A 439 -10.92 -19.28 -1.88
N PHE A 440 -11.96 -19.68 -2.60
CA PHE A 440 -12.94 -18.77 -3.18
C PHE A 440 -14.33 -19.42 -3.25
N GLY A 441 -15.36 -18.58 -3.25
CA GLY A 441 -16.74 -19.02 -3.39
C GLY A 441 -17.09 -19.32 -4.84
N VAL A 442 -17.81 -20.42 -5.04
CA VAL A 442 -18.44 -20.77 -6.31
C VAL A 442 -19.95 -20.77 -6.12
N PRO A 443 -20.75 -20.14 -7.01
CA PRO A 443 -22.21 -20.12 -6.90
C PRO A 443 -22.84 -21.51 -6.88
N ASP A 444 -23.85 -21.69 -6.02
CA ASP A 444 -24.65 -22.90 -5.90
C ASP A 444 -26.14 -22.52 -5.80
N GLU A 445 -27.00 -23.12 -6.64
CA GLU A 445 -28.42 -22.78 -6.73
C GLU A 445 -29.21 -23.03 -5.42
N ARG A 446 -28.73 -23.95 -4.56
CA ARG A 446 -29.44 -24.34 -3.31
C ARG A 446 -28.83 -23.73 -2.05
N LYS A 447 -27.53 -23.40 -2.09
CA LYS A 447 -26.76 -22.99 -0.91
C LYS A 447 -26.21 -21.58 -0.96
N GLY A 448 -26.44 -20.88 -2.07
CA GLY A 448 -25.85 -19.57 -2.37
C GLY A 448 -24.45 -19.72 -2.96
N GLU A 449 -23.48 -20.10 -2.15
CA GLU A 449 -22.11 -20.39 -2.56
C GLU A 449 -21.57 -21.64 -1.83
N PHE A 450 -20.46 -22.19 -2.31
CA PHE A 450 -19.64 -23.15 -1.58
C PHE A 450 -18.14 -22.88 -1.77
N PRO A 451 -17.30 -23.21 -0.78
CA PRO A 451 -15.86 -22.98 -0.86
C PRO A 451 -15.20 -23.99 -1.79
N VAL A 452 -14.25 -23.49 -2.60
CA VAL A 452 -13.36 -24.25 -3.48
C VAL A 452 -11.93 -23.84 -3.19
N ALA A 453 -10.98 -24.79 -3.18
CA ALA A 453 -9.56 -24.54 -2.97
C ALA A 453 -8.77 -24.75 -4.26
N ALA A 454 -8.04 -23.72 -4.70
CA ALA A 454 -6.97 -23.83 -5.69
C ALA A 454 -5.63 -23.94 -4.96
N VAL A 455 -4.87 -25.00 -5.23
CA VAL A 455 -3.65 -25.38 -4.49
C VAL A 455 -2.47 -25.51 -5.44
N VAL A 456 -1.34 -24.90 -5.06
CA VAL A 456 -0.03 -25.16 -5.67
C VAL A 456 0.70 -26.18 -4.81
N LEU A 457 1.14 -27.26 -5.39
CA LEU A 457 1.88 -28.31 -4.67
C LEU A 457 3.38 -27.96 -4.58
N ARG A 458 4.03 -28.47 -3.54
CA ARG A 458 5.50 -28.43 -3.45
C ARG A 458 6.12 -29.31 -4.54
N PRO A 459 7.33 -28.99 -5.01
CA PRO A 459 8.02 -29.82 -6.01
C PRO A 459 8.09 -31.29 -5.57
N GLY A 460 7.60 -32.17 -6.45
CA GLY A 460 7.58 -33.62 -6.20
C GLY A 460 6.50 -34.12 -5.24
N ALA A 461 5.66 -33.26 -4.67
CA ALA A 461 4.55 -33.67 -3.83
C ALA A 461 3.32 -34.07 -4.67
N ALA A 462 2.49 -34.96 -4.11
CA ALA A 462 1.18 -35.33 -4.65
C ALA A 462 0.13 -35.16 -3.54
N LEU A 463 -1.11 -34.87 -3.93
CA LEU A 463 -2.23 -34.70 -3.02
C LEU A 463 -3.52 -35.10 -3.74
N THR A 464 -4.18 -36.13 -3.28
CA THR A 464 -5.48 -36.55 -3.80
C THR A 464 -6.63 -35.78 -3.16
N GLY A 465 -7.77 -35.72 -3.86
CA GLY A 465 -8.98 -35.09 -3.29
C GLY A 465 -9.43 -35.73 -1.97
N ALA A 466 -9.30 -37.05 -1.84
CA ALA A 466 -9.68 -37.76 -0.62
C ALA A 466 -8.75 -37.44 0.56
N GLU A 467 -7.45 -37.38 0.35
CA GLU A 467 -6.46 -36.97 1.35
C GLU A 467 -6.65 -35.52 1.79
N PHE A 468 -6.89 -34.63 0.82
CA PHE A 468 -7.18 -33.23 1.07
C PHE A 468 -8.45 -33.06 1.91
N GLU A 469 -9.56 -33.73 1.54
CA GLU A 469 -10.82 -33.65 2.28
C GLU A 469 -10.65 -34.21 3.69
N ALA A 470 -9.99 -35.33 3.86
CA ALA A 470 -9.73 -35.93 5.17
C ALA A 470 -8.90 -35.00 6.06
N TYR A 471 -7.86 -34.37 5.49
CA TYR A 471 -7.07 -33.38 6.20
C TYR A 471 -7.93 -32.20 6.67
N CYS A 472 -8.71 -31.60 5.75
CA CYS A 472 -9.56 -30.46 6.08
C CYS A 472 -10.61 -30.80 7.16
N ARG A 473 -11.26 -31.97 7.07
CA ARG A 473 -12.25 -32.42 8.08
C ARG A 473 -11.65 -32.60 9.46
N ASN A 474 -10.39 -32.97 9.55
CA ASN A 474 -9.71 -33.14 10.84
C ASN A 474 -9.29 -31.81 11.48
N HIS A 475 -9.23 -30.70 10.70
CA HIS A 475 -8.66 -29.44 11.17
C HIS A 475 -9.63 -28.24 11.12
N MET A 476 -10.82 -28.41 10.55
CA MET A 476 -11.82 -27.33 10.49
C MET A 476 -13.25 -27.86 10.55
N ALA A 477 -14.20 -26.99 10.88
CA ALA A 477 -15.61 -27.32 10.90
C ALA A 477 -16.12 -27.74 9.50
N GLY A 478 -17.01 -28.73 9.44
CA GLY A 478 -17.43 -29.35 8.19
C GLY A 478 -18.01 -28.40 7.14
N TYR A 479 -18.67 -27.32 7.57
CA TYR A 479 -19.19 -26.30 6.63
C TYR A 479 -18.10 -25.45 5.95
N LYS A 480 -16.89 -25.37 6.55
CA LYS A 480 -15.73 -24.65 6.02
C LYS A 480 -14.91 -25.48 5.02
N VAL A 481 -15.08 -26.80 5.01
CA VAL A 481 -14.30 -27.71 4.16
C VAL A 481 -14.58 -27.41 2.68
N PRO A 482 -13.52 -27.09 1.88
CA PRO A 482 -13.69 -26.90 0.46
C PRO A 482 -14.23 -28.16 -0.21
N ARG A 483 -15.23 -27.97 -1.09
CA ARG A 483 -15.87 -29.10 -1.78
C ARG A 483 -15.07 -29.63 -2.94
N ASN A 484 -14.27 -28.78 -3.55
CA ASN A 484 -13.43 -29.14 -4.68
C ASN A 484 -11.98 -28.70 -4.41
N LEU A 485 -11.05 -29.57 -4.76
CA LEU A 485 -9.62 -29.31 -4.85
C LEU A 485 -9.23 -29.13 -6.31
N ILE A 486 -8.60 -27.99 -6.64
CA ILE A 486 -8.06 -27.69 -7.97
C ILE A 486 -6.55 -27.55 -7.81
N ILE A 487 -5.79 -28.41 -8.47
CA ILE A 487 -4.33 -28.27 -8.51
C ILE A 487 -3.96 -27.33 -9.66
N VAL A 488 -3.13 -26.33 -9.35
CA VAL A 488 -2.67 -25.31 -10.30
C VAL A 488 -1.15 -25.13 -10.20
N ASP A 489 -0.52 -24.70 -11.29
CA ASP A 489 0.91 -24.42 -11.31
C ASP A 489 1.26 -23.12 -10.56
N SER A 490 0.36 -22.14 -10.60
CA SER A 490 0.52 -20.86 -9.92
C SER A 490 -0.83 -20.20 -9.65
N LEU A 491 -0.87 -19.33 -8.62
CA LEU A 491 -2.05 -18.51 -8.31
C LEU A 491 -1.95 -17.13 -8.97
N PRO A 492 -3.08 -16.57 -9.48
CA PRO A 492 -3.09 -15.25 -10.08
C PRO A 492 -2.84 -14.16 -9.03
N ARG A 493 -1.82 -13.33 -9.25
CA ARG A 493 -1.44 -12.25 -8.33
C ARG A 493 -1.12 -10.96 -9.08
N VAL A 494 -1.54 -9.82 -8.54
CA VAL A 494 -1.10 -8.48 -8.96
C VAL A 494 0.12 -8.09 -8.13
N HIS A 495 1.10 -7.45 -8.77
CA HIS A 495 2.39 -7.06 -8.16
C HIS A 495 3.16 -8.24 -7.52
N GLY A 496 2.87 -9.49 -7.93
CA GLY A 496 3.50 -10.69 -7.42
C GLY A 496 3.02 -11.16 -6.04
N TRP A 497 2.22 -10.36 -5.32
CA TRP A 497 1.80 -10.70 -3.95
C TRP A 497 0.28 -10.64 -3.71
N LYS A 498 -0.47 -9.72 -4.33
CA LYS A 498 -1.90 -9.57 -4.08
C LYS A 498 -2.72 -10.60 -4.88
N LEU A 499 -3.31 -11.57 -4.18
CA LEU A 499 -4.15 -12.62 -4.77
C LEU A 499 -5.40 -12.04 -5.46
N LEU A 500 -5.67 -12.52 -6.67
CA LEU A 500 -6.83 -12.15 -7.48
C LEU A 500 -7.89 -13.26 -7.45
N ARG A 501 -8.65 -13.36 -6.35
CA ARG A 501 -9.73 -14.36 -6.23
C ARG A 501 -10.80 -14.21 -7.31
N ARG A 502 -11.02 -12.98 -7.82
CA ARG A 502 -11.94 -12.75 -8.95
C ARG A 502 -11.57 -13.57 -10.17
N ASP A 503 -10.30 -13.63 -10.52
CA ASP A 503 -9.82 -14.35 -11.71
C ASP A 503 -9.96 -15.87 -11.52
N LEU A 504 -9.78 -16.37 -10.30
CA LEU A 504 -10.06 -17.77 -9.95
C LEU A 504 -11.56 -18.08 -10.06
N ARG A 505 -12.44 -17.20 -9.56
CA ARG A 505 -13.90 -17.34 -9.72
C ARG A 505 -14.31 -17.35 -11.18
N GLN A 506 -13.74 -16.49 -12.03
CA GLN A 506 -14.02 -16.46 -13.47
C GLN A 506 -13.55 -17.74 -14.16
N LYS A 507 -12.34 -18.22 -13.83
CA LYS A 507 -11.73 -19.38 -14.48
C LYS A 507 -12.39 -20.70 -14.06
N PHE A 508 -12.79 -20.84 -12.80
CA PHE A 508 -13.24 -22.10 -12.21
C PHE A 508 -14.67 -22.07 -11.67
N GLY A 509 -15.31 -20.91 -11.57
CA GLY A 509 -16.66 -20.75 -11.05
C GLY A 509 -17.80 -21.25 -11.96
N GLY A 510 -17.49 -21.56 -13.25
CA GLY A 510 -18.43 -22.12 -14.22
C GLY A 510 -18.27 -23.62 -14.47
N SER A 511 -17.30 -24.28 -13.87
CA SER A 511 -17.08 -25.71 -14.06
C SER A 511 -18.04 -26.55 -13.21
N ARG A 512 -19.19 -26.87 -13.77
CA ARG A 512 -19.97 -28.03 -13.33
C ARG A 512 -19.14 -29.28 -13.68
N SER A 513 -18.60 -29.99 -12.71
CA SER A 513 -18.22 -31.41 -12.86
C SER A 513 -19.35 -32.29 -12.38
#